data_74cd269ebfcb66bd5849581ba30ef8e5
#
_entry.id   74cd269ebfcb66bd5849581ba30ef8e5
#
_cell.length_a   1.000
_cell.length_b   1.000
_cell.length_c   1.000
_cell.angle_alpha   90.00
_cell.angle_beta   90.00
_cell.angle_gamma   90.00
#
_symmetry.space_group_name_H-M   'P 1'
#
loop_
_entity.id
_entity.type
_entity.pdbx_description
1 polymer ?
#
loop_
_entity_poly.entity_id
_entity_poly.type
_entity_poly.pdbx_seq_one_letter_code
_entity_poly.pdbx_strand_id
1 'polypeptide(L)'
;MTATESPTGDRTHTAAKRYIYAWGEGGAEGDASMRDLLGGKGAGLAEMTKAGLPTPPGFTITTEACNDYFANGEQLPDGLWEDVLGAVKEVERQTGKGFGDPANPLLVSVRSGAKFSMPGMMDTVLNLGLNEETLRGLIKLTDNERFGWDAYRRFIQMFGRIVMEVSGERFDGALESAKGKHGANQDTDLDAAALRELATEFKSIVKADTGRDFPEDPNEQLDLAIKAVFASWFGKRAADYRKNQNIPHDLGTAVNVVTMVFGNMGEDSGTGVAFTRDPNTGEKVLYGEYLTNAQGEDVVAGIRTAPKIAQMQTDMPEVYAEFQRIGQQLEAHYRDVQDLEFTIERGRLYMLQTRSAKRTAAAAVRIAADMVDEGTISKEEAIARIEPAHVDQLLRDTFDPNALKDAKRIVKGLNASPGAAVGRAVFDADTAVEWVDKGEKVILVRIETSPDDFHGMAVSQGIITARGGATSHAAVVARQIGKPCVAGSADLVIDYASKSAACARTGIDFTEGDWVSLDGTTGDLYLGALPTVSARFEDQPELQKVLGWAD
;
A
#
# COMPACT_ATOMS: atom_id res chain seq x y z
N MET A 1 11.92 -74.47 -13.81
CA MET A 1 12.61 -73.64 -12.80
C MET A 1 13.23 -72.45 -13.54
N THR A 2 12.57 -71.36 -13.57
CA THR A 2 13.16 -70.05 -13.95
C THR A 2 12.40 -68.99 -13.16
N ALA A 3 13.08 -68.44 -12.18
CA ALA A 3 12.59 -67.33 -11.34
C ALA A 3 12.63 -66.03 -12.17
N THR A 4 11.50 -65.36 -12.29
CA THR A 4 11.39 -64.02 -12.83
C THR A 4 11.61 -63.01 -11.70
N GLU A 5 12.72 -62.31 -11.76
CA GLU A 5 12.98 -61.13 -10.96
C GLU A 5 12.05 -59.98 -11.38
N SER A 6 11.35 -59.41 -10.40
CA SER A 6 10.60 -58.16 -10.57
C SER A 6 11.55 -56.95 -10.56
N PRO A 7 11.35 -55.95 -11.45
CA PRO A 7 12.19 -54.78 -11.42
C PRO A 7 11.83 -53.90 -10.21
N THR A 8 12.85 -53.61 -9.40
CA THR A 8 12.84 -52.59 -8.33
C THR A 8 12.50 -51.25 -8.95
N GLY A 9 11.36 -50.67 -8.54
CA GLY A 9 10.95 -49.35 -8.95
C GLY A 9 11.97 -48.32 -8.50
N ASP A 10 12.45 -47.60 -9.47
CA ASP A 10 13.29 -46.41 -9.34
C ASP A 10 12.47 -45.33 -8.60
N ARG A 11 12.73 -45.16 -7.31
CA ARG A 11 12.22 -44.00 -6.54
C ARG A 11 13.05 -42.82 -7.01
N THR A 12 12.56 -42.11 -8.01
CA THR A 12 13.03 -40.74 -8.28
C THR A 12 12.83 -39.95 -7.02
N HIS A 13 13.92 -39.62 -6.31
CA HIS A 13 13.96 -38.61 -5.29
C HIS A 13 13.63 -37.26 -5.97
N THR A 14 12.36 -36.91 -6.00
CA THR A 14 11.98 -35.51 -6.20
C THR A 14 12.67 -34.71 -5.09
N ALA A 15 13.54 -33.79 -5.46
CA ALA A 15 14.16 -32.88 -4.51
C ALA A 15 13.03 -32.23 -3.69
N ALA A 16 13.14 -32.28 -2.37
CA ALA A 16 12.13 -31.68 -1.48
C ALA A 16 11.94 -30.21 -1.89
N LYS A 17 10.68 -29.80 -2.06
CA LYS A 17 10.36 -28.39 -2.37
C LYS A 17 10.90 -27.51 -1.26
N ARG A 18 11.53 -26.41 -1.63
CA ARG A 18 11.99 -25.39 -0.67
C ARG A 18 10.95 -24.29 -0.57
N TYR A 19 10.39 -24.09 0.63
CA TYR A 19 9.35 -23.10 0.85
C TYR A 19 9.84 -21.81 1.51
N ILE A 20 11.03 -21.79 2.12
CA ILE A 20 11.56 -20.65 2.90
C ILE A 20 12.80 -20.06 2.21
N TYR A 21 12.80 -18.73 2.07
CA TYR A 21 13.93 -17.94 1.55
C TYR A 21 14.18 -16.76 2.48
N ALA A 22 15.33 -16.75 3.14
CA ALA A 22 15.71 -15.75 4.11
C ALA A 22 16.56 -14.62 3.50
N TRP A 23 16.55 -13.47 4.15
CA TRP A 23 17.43 -12.33 3.89
C TRP A 23 17.81 -11.62 5.18
N GLY A 24 18.94 -10.88 5.16
CA GLY A 24 19.43 -10.09 6.28
C GLY A 24 20.94 -9.96 6.27
N GLU A 25 21.57 -10.04 7.45
CA GLU A 25 23.00 -9.99 7.60
C GLU A 25 23.67 -11.14 6.83
N GLY A 26 24.55 -10.79 5.90
CA GLY A 26 25.22 -11.78 5.03
C GLY A 26 24.58 -11.99 3.65
N GLY A 27 23.45 -11.35 3.34
CA GLY A 27 22.84 -11.36 2.03
C GLY A 27 21.42 -11.92 1.98
N ALA A 28 21.00 -12.39 0.81
CA ALA A 28 19.66 -12.96 0.59
C ALA A 28 19.74 -14.23 -0.25
N GLU A 29 18.86 -15.17 0.03
CA GLU A 29 18.76 -16.45 -0.69
C GLU A 29 17.96 -16.34 -1.98
N GLY A 30 17.14 -15.28 -2.14
CA GLY A 30 16.37 -14.95 -3.33
C GLY A 30 16.85 -13.70 -4.05
N ASP A 31 16.20 -13.34 -5.17
CA ASP A 31 16.46 -12.10 -5.92
C ASP A 31 15.24 -11.65 -6.74
N ALA A 32 15.40 -10.54 -7.49
CA ALA A 32 14.34 -9.94 -8.30
C ALA A 32 13.77 -10.85 -9.40
N SER A 33 14.52 -11.88 -9.86
CA SER A 33 14.04 -12.82 -10.89
C SER A 33 13.02 -13.82 -10.34
N MET A 34 12.97 -14.00 -9.01
CA MET A 34 12.15 -15.02 -8.35
C MET A 34 10.75 -14.53 -7.95
N ARG A 35 10.20 -13.55 -8.68
CA ARG A 35 8.88 -12.96 -8.35
C ARG A 35 7.72 -13.95 -8.38
N ASP A 36 7.82 -15.00 -9.19
CA ASP A 36 6.79 -16.05 -9.25
C ASP A 36 6.73 -16.83 -7.93
N LEU A 37 7.88 -17.05 -7.31
CA LEU A 37 8.03 -17.84 -6.09
C LEU A 37 7.93 -16.99 -4.81
N LEU A 38 8.59 -15.83 -4.79
CA LEU A 38 8.71 -14.97 -3.60
C LEU A 38 7.68 -13.84 -3.56
N GLY A 39 6.90 -13.68 -4.63
CA GLY A 39 6.07 -12.50 -4.83
C GLY A 39 6.89 -11.22 -5.03
N GLY A 40 6.22 -10.11 -5.34
CA GLY A 40 6.90 -8.85 -5.57
C GLY A 40 7.61 -8.29 -4.34
N LYS A 41 7.01 -8.43 -3.14
CA LYS A 41 7.60 -7.93 -1.89
C LYS A 41 8.82 -8.74 -1.45
N GLY A 42 8.71 -10.08 -1.45
CA GLY A 42 9.81 -10.95 -1.04
C GLY A 42 11.02 -10.84 -1.98
N ALA A 43 10.77 -10.87 -3.29
CA ALA A 43 11.82 -10.66 -4.29
C ALA A 43 12.47 -9.27 -4.17
N GLY A 44 11.68 -8.22 -3.90
CA GLY A 44 12.19 -6.86 -3.69
C GLY A 44 13.05 -6.73 -2.44
N LEU A 45 12.63 -7.31 -1.30
CA LEU A 45 13.41 -7.32 -0.06
C LEU A 45 14.73 -8.08 -0.22
N ALA A 46 14.69 -9.25 -0.86
CA ALA A 46 15.90 -10.01 -1.16
C ALA A 46 16.86 -9.22 -2.06
N GLU A 47 16.36 -8.58 -3.12
CA GLU A 47 17.16 -7.78 -4.05
C GLU A 47 17.78 -6.55 -3.37
N MET A 48 16.99 -5.80 -2.60
CA MET A 48 17.50 -4.66 -1.83
C MET A 48 18.59 -5.08 -0.84
N THR A 49 18.41 -6.23 -0.18
CA THR A 49 19.44 -6.79 0.74
C THR A 49 20.73 -7.13 -0.01
N LYS A 50 20.63 -7.78 -1.19
CA LYS A 50 21.80 -8.06 -2.04
C LYS A 50 22.49 -6.79 -2.53
N ALA A 51 21.73 -5.73 -2.79
CA ALA A 51 22.25 -4.42 -3.16
C ALA A 51 22.88 -3.66 -1.98
N GLY A 52 22.92 -4.24 -0.78
CA GLY A 52 23.51 -3.65 0.42
C GLY A 52 22.68 -2.53 1.04
N LEU A 53 21.37 -2.48 0.75
CA LEU A 53 20.48 -1.49 1.33
C LEU A 53 19.99 -1.90 2.73
N PRO A 54 19.67 -0.95 3.61
CA PRO A 54 19.25 -1.22 4.98
C PRO A 54 17.82 -1.80 5.01
N THR A 55 17.70 -3.12 4.85
CA THR A 55 16.44 -3.86 4.97
C THR A 55 16.36 -4.53 6.34
N PRO A 56 15.16 -4.55 6.99
CA PRO A 56 14.99 -5.36 8.19
C PRO A 56 15.16 -6.85 7.85
N PRO A 57 15.85 -7.66 8.68
CA PRO A 57 15.95 -9.10 8.46
C PRO A 57 14.59 -9.80 8.44
N GLY A 58 14.49 -10.87 7.66
CA GLY A 58 13.25 -11.63 7.55
C GLY A 58 13.36 -12.82 6.60
N PHE A 59 12.21 -13.40 6.28
CA PHE A 59 12.11 -14.50 5.33
C PHE A 59 10.77 -14.47 4.59
N THR A 60 10.76 -15.11 3.42
CA THR A 60 9.56 -15.33 2.59
C THR A 60 9.16 -16.79 2.62
N ILE A 61 7.89 -17.06 2.87
CA ILE A 61 7.22 -18.33 2.61
C ILE A 61 6.63 -18.23 1.20
N THR A 62 6.95 -19.17 0.33
CA THR A 62 6.70 -19.07 -1.11
C THR A 62 5.22 -19.15 -1.51
N THR A 63 4.91 -18.70 -2.74
CA THR A 63 3.60 -18.88 -3.37
C THR A 63 3.24 -20.35 -3.55
N GLU A 64 4.23 -21.22 -3.75
CA GLU A 64 4.02 -22.68 -3.83
C GLU A 64 3.50 -23.24 -2.50
N ALA A 65 4.01 -22.75 -1.36
CA ALA A 65 3.50 -23.14 -0.04
C ALA A 65 2.02 -22.76 0.13
N CYS A 66 1.60 -21.60 -0.38
CA CYS A 66 0.20 -21.18 -0.40
C CYS A 66 -0.66 -22.16 -1.22
N ASN A 67 -0.23 -22.47 -2.44
CA ASN A 67 -0.97 -23.39 -3.32
C ASN A 67 -1.04 -24.80 -2.72
N ASP A 68 0.06 -25.31 -2.17
CA ASP A 68 0.09 -26.63 -1.52
C ASP A 68 -0.76 -26.66 -0.25
N TYR A 69 -0.81 -25.57 0.53
CA TYR A 69 -1.70 -25.42 1.69
C TYR A 69 -3.17 -25.65 1.32
N PHE A 70 -3.66 -24.99 0.25
CA PHE A 70 -5.03 -25.17 -0.19
C PHE A 70 -5.26 -26.55 -0.86
N ALA A 71 -4.28 -27.04 -1.61
CA ALA A 71 -4.36 -28.38 -2.19
C ALA A 71 -4.43 -29.49 -1.12
N ASN A 72 -3.85 -29.25 0.05
CA ASN A 72 -3.86 -30.16 1.21
C ASN A 72 -5.06 -29.92 2.16
N GLY A 73 -6.11 -29.22 1.72
CA GLY A 73 -7.30 -28.95 2.54
C GLY A 73 -7.02 -28.04 3.73
N GLU A 74 -6.31 -26.95 3.50
CA GLU A 74 -5.94 -25.93 4.49
C GLU A 74 -5.04 -26.46 5.62
N GLN A 75 -4.16 -27.40 5.25
CA GLN A 75 -3.10 -27.90 6.11
C GLN A 75 -1.74 -27.46 5.55
N LEU A 76 -0.86 -26.98 6.43
CA LEU A 76 0.51 -26.62 6.03
C LEU A 76 1.22 -27.88 5.44
N PRO A 77 2.02 -27.73 4.39
CA PRO A 77 2.88 -28.82 3.91
C PRO A 77 3.75 -29.39 5.03
N ASP A 78 4.01 -30.69 4.97
CA ASP A 78 4.84 -31.38 5.95
C ASP A 78 6.22 -30.74 6.09
N GLY A 79 6.64 -30.46 7.32
CA GLY A 79 7.93 -29.83 7.64
C GLY A 79 7.95 -28.31 7.48
N LEU A 80 6.94 -27.68 6.87
CA LEU A 80 6.94 -26.22 6.68
C LEU A 80 6.96 -25.46 8.00
N TRP A 81 6.23 -25.91 9.01
CA TRP A 81 6.19 -25.23 10.30
C TRP A 81 7.54 -25.27 11.02
N GLU A 82 8.23 -26.39 10.98
CA GLU A 82 9.59 -26.56 11.51
C GLU A 82 10.59 -25.61 10.79
N ASP A 83 10.46 -25.49 9.46
CA ASP A 83 11.26 -24.58 8.66
C ASP A 83 10.97 -23.10 9.03
N VAL A 84 9.70 -22.74 9.25
CA VAL A 84 9.31 -21.40 9.76
C VAL A 84 9.97 -21.10 11.10
N LEU A 85 9.89 -22.01 12.05
CA LEU A 85 10.53 -21.84 13.36
C LEU A 85 12.06 -21.75 13.24
N GLY A 86 12.67 -22.51 12.32
CA GLY A 86 14.10 -22.41 11.99
C GLY A 86 14.47 -21.03 11.44
N ALA A 87 13.64 -20.47 10.53
CA ALA A 87 13.84 -19.13 9.98
C ALA A 87 13.65 -18.03 11.04
N VAL A 88 12.69 -18.17 11.96
CA VAL A 88 12.53 -17.26 13.10
C VAL A 88 13.79 -17.24 13.97
N LYS A 89 14.38 -18.41 14.30
CA LYS A 89 15.63 -18.48 15.07
C LYS A 89 16.80 -17.79 14.35
N GLU A 90 16.84 -17.86 13.03
CA GLU A 90 17.89 -17.13 12.28
C GLU A 90 17.66 -15.59 12.37
N VAL A 91 16.41 -15.12 12.31
CA VAL A 91 16.09 -13.70 12.53
C VAL A 91 16.43 -13.27 13.96
N GLU A 92 16.15 -14.12 14.98
CA GLU A 92 16.56 -13.89 16.37
C GLU A 92 18.08 -13.72 16.48
N ARG A 93 18.86 -14.60 15.86
CA ARG A 93 20.33 -14.56 15.84
C ARG A 93 20.83 -13.25 15.22
N GLN A 94 20.26 -12.81 14.10
CA GLN A 94 20.68 -11.58 13.40
C GLN A 94 20.32 -10.30 14.15
N THR A 95 19.17 -10.29 14.82
CA THR A 95 18.68 -9.10 15.54
C THR A 95 19.13 -9.03 16.98
N GLY A 96 19.57 -10.16 17.55
CA GLY A 96 19.84 -10.29 18.99
C GLY A 96 18.59 -10.19 19.87
N LYS A 97 17.39 -10.32 19.27
CA LYS A 97 16.09 -10.29 19.93
C LYS A 97 15.48 -11.68 19.97
N GLY A 98 14.57 -11.97 20.91
CA GLY A 98 13.89 -13.27 21.03
C GLY A 98 12.41 -13.17 20.72
N PHE A 99 11.88 -14.10 19.93
CA PHE A 99 10.46 -14.19 19.61
C PHE A 99 9.69 -14.77 20.83
N GLY A 100 8.95 -13.90 21.50
CA GLY A 100 8.33 -14.21 22.78
C GLY A 100 9.23 -13.96 24.00
N ASP A 101 10.45 -13.44 23.84
CA ASP A 101 11.32 -13.07 24.95
C ASP A 101 10.77 -11.83 25.67
N PRO A 102 10.41 -11.93 26.98
CA PRO A 102 9.88 -10.80 27.73
C PRO A 102 10.94 -9.72 28.06
N ALA A 103 12.21 -10.02 27.88
CA ALA A 103 13.30 -9.06 28.17
C ALA A 103 13.72 -8.25 26.95
N ASN A 104 13.78 -8.88 25.76
CA ASN A 104 14.17 -8.25 24.51
C ASN A 104 13.35 -8.82 23.33
N PRO A 105 12.06 -8.46 23.21
CA PRO A 105 11.15 -9.10 22.29
C PRO A 105 11.47 -8.82 20.83
N LEU A 106 11.54 -9.88 20.03
CA LEU A 106 11.44 -9.81 18.58
C LEU A 106 9.96 -9.67 18.20
N LEU A 107 9.62 -8.59 17.52
CA LEU A 107 8.32 -8.43 16.90
C LEU A 107 8.47 -8.49 15.39
N VAL A 108 7.47 -9.06 14.71
CA VAL A 108 7.48 -9.21 13.26
C VAL A 108 6.20 -8.69 12.62
N SER A 109 6.29 -8.32 11.36
CA SER A 109 5.12 -8.16 10.48
C SER A 109 4.96 -9.40 9.62
N VAL A 110 3.72 -9.81 9.37
CA VAL A 110 3.35 -10.90 8.46
C VAL A 110 2.58 -10.29 7.30
N ARG A 111 3.20 -10.27 6.11
CA ARG A 111 2.73 -9.47 4.97
C ARG A 111 2.52 -10.36 3.75
N SER A 112 1.39 -10.19 3.06
CA SER A 112 1.17 -10.81 1.75
C SER A 112 2.15 -10.31 0.69
N GLY A 113 2.49 -11.17 -0.28
CA GLY A 113 3.39 -10.84 -1.37
C GLY A 113 3.02 -11.59 -2.64
N ALA A 114 2.08 -11.09 -3.45
CA ALA A 114 1.76 -11.68 -4.74
C ALA A 114 2.75 -11.23 -5.83
N LYS A 115 2.82 -11.97 -6.94
CA LYS A 115 3.61 -11.63 -8.13
C LYS A 115 3.29 -10.22 -8.66
N PHE A 116 2.00 -9.89 -8.73
CA PHE A 116 1.50 -8.59 -9.15
C PHE A 116 1.16 -7.74 -7.93
N SER A 117 1.46 -6.44 -8.01
CA SER A 117 1.09 -5.49 -6.98
C SER A 117 -0.43 -5.30 -6.97
N MET A 118 -1.07 -5.62 -5.85
CA MET A 118 -2.51 -5.45 -5.62
C MET A 118 -2.72 -4.59 -4.36
N PRO A 119 -2.61 -3.25 -4.48
CA PRO A 119 -2.60 -2.34 -3.34
C PRO A 119 -3.88 -2.45 -2.51
N GLY A 120 -3.74 -2.75 -1.20
CA GLY A 120 -4.87 -2.84 -0.27
C GLY A 120 -5.79 -4.06 -0.41
N MET A 121 -5.52 -4.95 -1.39
CA MET A 121 -6.42 -6.10 -1.67
C MET A 121 -6.16 -7.31 -0.79
N MET A 122 -4.98 -7.40 -0.16
CA MET A 122 -4.59 -8.51 0.69
C MET A 122 -4.08 -8.01 2.04
N ASP A 123 -4.10 -8.88 3.03
CA ASP A 123 -3.92 -8.53 4.41
C ASP A 123 -2.45 -8.46 4.85
N THR A 124 -2.22 -7.71 5.93
CA THR A 124 -0.94 -7.54 6.63
C THR A 124 -1.22 -7.49 8.12
N VAL A 125 -0.45 -8.23 8.92
CA VAL A 125 -0.50 -8.16 10.38
C VAL A 125 0.82 -7.57 10.88
N LEU A 126 0.75 -6.49 11.65
CA LEU A 126 1.89 -5.80 12.26
C LEU A 126 1.99 -6.12 13.75
N ASN A 127 3.16 -5.89 14.34
CA ASN A 127 3.43 -6.01 15.78
C ASN A 127 3.18 -7.43 16.34
N LEU A 128 3.24 -8.45 15.50
CA LEU A 128 3.04 -9.83 15.89
C LEU A 128 4.17 -10.30 16.81
N GLY A 129 3.83 -11.03 17.86
CA GLY A 129 4.71 -11.41 18.97
C GLY A 129 4.43 -10.63 20.26
N LEU A 130 3.55 -9.61 20.19
CA LEU A 130 3.09 -8.90 21.38
C LEU A 130 2.10 -9.76 22.20
N ASN A 131 2.37 -9.81 23.48
CA ASN A 131 1.47 -10.28 24.54
C ASN A 131 1.76 -9.43 25.80
N GLU A 132 1.13 -9.70 26.92
CA GLU A 132 1.33 -8.87 28.11
C GLU A 132 2.77 -8.92 28.67
N GLU A 133 3.50 -10.01 28.47
CA GLU A 133 4.88 -10.15 28.94
C GLU A 133 5.86 -9.41 28.02
N THR A 134 5.79 -9.65 26.72
CA THR A 134 6.63 -8.99 25.71
C THR A 134 6.35 -7.48 25.63
N LEU A 135 5.10 -7.05 25.85
CA LEU A 135 4.73 -5.64 25.98
C LEU A 135 5.49 -4.95 27.12
N ARG A 136 5.57 -5.59 28.30
CA ARG A 136 6.35 -5.03 29.44
C ARG A 136 7.82 -4.89 29.09
N GLY A 137 8.38 -5.87 28.37
CA GLY A 137 9.75 -5.80 27.85
C GLY A 137 9.95 -4.65 26.88
N LEU A 138 9.04 -4.50 25.92
CA LEU A 138 9.07 -3.42 24.93
C LEU A 138 9.01 -2.04 25.61
N ILE A 139 8.11 -1.85 26.57
CA ILE A 139 8.00 -0.61 27.35
C ILE A 139 9.32 -0.32 28.09
N LYS A 140 9.89 -1.32 28.74
CA LYS A 140 11.16 -1.17 29.48
C LYS A 140 12.32 -0.79 28.56
N LEU A 141 12.40 -1.40 27.37
CA LEU A 141 13.46 -1.12 26.38
C LEU A 141 13.35 0.25 25.74
N THR A 142 12.14 0.73 25.57
CA THR A 142 11.87 2.01 24.90
C THR A 142 11.74 3.18 25.85
N ASP A 143 11.54 2.91 27.14
CA ASP A 143 11.15 3.87 28.18
C ASP A 143 9.92 4.71 27.74
N ASN A 144 9.01 4.07 27.01
CA ASN A 144 7.84 4.72 26.44
C ASN A 144 6.58 3.85 26.59
N GLU A 145 5.86 4.07 27.70
CA GLU A 145 4.66 3.30 28.02
C GLU A 145 3.54 3.53 27.00
N ARG A 146 3.38 4.78 26.55
CA ARG A 146 2.38 5.11 25.55
C ARG A 146 2.60 4.37 24.23
N PHE A 147 3.84 4.36 23.74
CA PHE A 147 4.22 3.62 22.54
C PHE A 147 3.89 2.12 22.66
N GLY A 148 4.26 1.51 23.79
CA GLY A 148 3.99 0.09 24.01
C GLY A 148 2.50 -0.24 23.94
N TRP A 149 1.67 0.52 24.64
CA TRP A 149 0.22 0.30 24.64
C TRP A 149 -0.44 0.61 23.31
N ASP A 150 0.04 1.64 22.56
CA ASP A 150 -0.44 1.92 21.20
C ASP A 150 -0.10 0.78 20.24
N ALA A 151 1.12 0.26 20.28
CA ALA A 151 1.53 -0.88 19.47
C ALA A 151 0.67 -2.13 19.78
N TYR A 152 0.36 -2.37 21.06
CA TYR A 152 -0.44 -3.53 21.47
C TYR A 152 -1.91 -3.40 21.06
N ARG A 153 -2.54 -2.24 21.28
CA ARG A 153 -3.93 -2.05 20.85
C ARG A 153 -4.06 -2.16 19.33
N ARG A 154 -3.10 -1.61 18.56
CA ARG A 154 -3.06 -1.76 17.09
C ARG A 154 -2.94 -3.21 16.67
N PHE A 155 -2.08 -3.97 17.35
CA PHE A 155 -1.93 -5.41 17.11
C PHE A 155 -3.24 -6.17 17.35
N ILE A 156 -3.91 -5.95 18.49
CA ILE A 156 -5.17 -6.62 18.81
C ILE A 156 -6.26 -6.27 17.78
N GLN A 157 -6.37 -5.00 17.39
CA GLN A 157 -7.33 -4.54 16.38
C GLN A 157 -7.06 -5.21 15.03
N MET A 158 -5.83 -5.18 14.55
CA MET A 158 -5.45 -5.71 13.25
C MET A 158 -5.57 -7.24 13.20
N PHE A 159 -5.04 -7.92 14.20
CA PHE A 159 -5.14 -9.39 14.33
C PHE A 159 -6.60 -9.84 14.50
N GLY A 160 -7.37 -9.14 15.30
CA GLY A 160 -8.79 -9.41 15.50
C GLY A 160 -9.60 -9.29 14.20
N ARG A 161 -9.34 -8.25 13.41
CA ARG A 161 -9.99 -8.06 12.09
C ARG A 161 -9.59 -9.10 11.07
N ILE A 162 -8.29 -9.34 10.93
CA ILE A 162 -7.72 -10.10 9.80
C ILE A 162 -7.74 -11.60 10.08
N VAL A 163 -7.31 -11.98 11.29
CA VAL A 163 -7.09 -13.38 11.65
C VAL A 163 -8.31 -14.00 12.33
N MET A 164 -9.00 -13.21 13.14
CA MET A 164 -10.16 -13.69 13.91
C MET A 164 -11.51 -13.24 13.33
N GLU A 165 -11.48 -12.52 12.18
CA GLU A 165 -12.65 -12.10 11.39
C GLU A 165 -13.68 -11.25 12.16
N VAL A 166 -13.22 -10.53 13.19
CA VAL A 166 -14.05 -9.58 13.95
C VAL A 166 -14.33 -8.34 13.12
N SER A 167 -15.57 -7.83 13.13
CA SER A 167 -15.93 -6.61 12.39
C SER A 167 -15.09 -5.41 12.82
N GLY A 168 -14.48 -4.71 11.83
CA GLY A 168 -13.71 -3.50 12.08
C GLY A 168 -14.49 -2.40 12.78
N GLU A 169 -15.78 -2.25 12.44
CA GLU A 169 -16.67 -1.23 13.04
C GLU A 169 -16.75 -1.33 14.57
N ARG A 170 -16.60 -2.55 15.13
CA ARG A 170 -16.59 -2.76 16.57
C ARG A 170 -15.39 -2.10 17.24
N PHE A 171 -14.20 -2.27 16.64
CA PHE A 171 -12.97 -1.67 17.12
C PHE A 171 -12.96 -0.15 16.90
N ASP A 172 -13.40 0.29 15.74
CA ASP A 172 -13.45 1.72 15.39
C ASP A 172 -14.43 2.46 16.32
N GLY A 173 -15.59 1.87 16.62
CA GLY A 173 -16.55 2.42 17.58
C GLY A 173 -16.00 2.54 18.99
N ALA A 174 -15.26 1.54 19.46
CA ALA A 174 -14.62 1.57 20.78
C ALA A 174 -13.48 2.63 20.83
N LEU A 175 -12.70 2.77 19.76
CA LEU A 175 -11.66 3.80 19.66
C LEU A 175 -12.27 5.22 19.68
N GLU A 176 -13.33 5.47 18.91
CA GLU A 176 -14.03 6.77 18.91
C GLU A 176 -14.65 7.07 20.28
N SER A 177 -15.23 6.06 20.95
CA SER A 177 -15.75 6.19 22.31
C SER A 177 -14.65 6.55 23.31
N ALA A 178 -13.48 5.90 23.22
CA ALA A 178 -12.32 6.21 24.05
C ALA A 178 -11.81 7.64 23.82
N LYS A 179 -11.71 8.08 22.55
CA LYS A 179 -11.36 9.47 22.22
C LYS A 179 -12.34 10.45 22.84
N GLY A 180 -13.64 10.22 22.68
CA GLY A 180 -14.67 11.08 23.30
C GLY A 180 -14.57 11.14 24.82
N LYS A 181 -14.35 9.99 25.50
CA LYS A 181 -14.19 9.90 26.95
C LYS A 181 -12.98 10.69 27.47
N HIS A 182 -11.89 10.69 26.73
CA HIS A 182 -10.63 11.35 27.14
C HIS A 182 -10.42 12.75 26.51
N GLY A 183 -11.39 13.24 25.74
CA GLY A 183 -11.28 14.56 25.07
C GLY A 183 -10.18 14.62 24.01
N ALA A 184 -9.81 13.48 23.43
CA ALA A 184 -8.80 13.35 22.39
C ALA A 184 -9.41 13.60 21.00
N ASN A 185 -8.69 14.34 20.14
CA ASN A 185 -9.09 14.57 18.76
C ASN A 185 -8.46 13.53 17.82
N GLN A 186 -7.25 13.07 18.14
CA GLN A 186 -6.50 12.09 17.37
C GLN A 186 -6.10 10.91 18.27
N ASP A 187 -5.75 9.79 17.66
CA ASP A 187 -5.23 8.61 18.37
C ASP A 187 -3.97 8.95 19.18
N THR A 188 -3.15 9.89 18.67
CA THR A 188 -1.93 10.35 19.31
C THR A 188 -2.16 11.13 20.59
N ASP A 189 -3.38 11.64 20.82
CA ASP A 189 -3.74 12.40 22.02
C ASP A 189 -4.11 11.47 23.21
N LEU A 190 -4.35 10.16 22.93
CA LEU A 190 -4.62 9.17 23.98
C LEU A 190 -3.34 8.87 24.77
N ASP A 191 -3.42 8.95 26.09
CA ASP A 191 -2.31 8.57 26.98
C ASP A 191 -2.19 7.05 27.18
N ALA A 192 -1.17 6.62 27.89
CA ALA A 192 -0.90 5.21 28.15
C ALA A 192 -2.05 4.50 28.90
N ALA A 193 -2.69 5.19 29.83
CA ALA A 193 -3.79 4.64 30.63
C ALA A 193 -5.03 4.41 29.76
N ALA A 194 -5.40 5.39 28.91
CA ALA A 194 -6.50 5.27 27.98
C ALA A 194 -6.26 4.14 26.94
N LEU A 195 -5.04 4.04 26.41
CA LEU A 195 -4.67 2.97 25.47
C LEU A 195 -4.69 1.58 26.12
N ARG A 196 -4.33 1.47 27.39
CA ARG A 196 -4.43 0.22 28.17
C ARG A 196 -5.89 -0.21 28.37
N GLU A 197 -6.77 0.72 28.74
CA GLU A 197 -8.21 0.46 28.84
C GLU A 197 -8.75 -0.01 27.50
N LEU A 198 -8.40 0.67 26.42
CA LEU A 198 -8.84 0.34 25.05
C LEU A 198 -8.34 -1.03 24.59
N ALA A 199 -7.09 -1.40 24.88
CA ALA A 199 -6.56 -2.73 24.56
C ALA A 199 -7.33 -3.84 25.30
N THR A 200 -7.73 -3.60 26.56
CA THR A 200 -8.56 -4.52 27.34
C THR A 200 -9.96 -4.65 26.75
N GLU A 201 -10.55 -3.55 26.31
CA GLU A 201 -11.86 -3.53 25.63
C GLU A 201 -11.79 -4.29 24.31
N PHE A 202 -10.73 -4.10 23.52
CA PHE A 202 -10.52 -4.83 22.26
C PHE A 202 -10.45 -6.35 22.46
N LYS A 203 -9.73 -6.83 23.48
CA LYS A 203 -9.74 -8.27 23.83
C LYS A 203 -11.14 -8.76 24.19
N SER A 204 -11.93 -7.94 24.91
CA SER A 204 -13.30 -8.26 25.26
C SER A 204 -14.21 -8.34 24.02
N ILE A 205 -14.02 -7.45 23.05
CA ILE A 205 -14.72 -7.48 21.75
C ILE A 205 -14.39 -8.79 21.02
N VAL A 206 -13.10 -9.14 20.92
CA VAL A 206 -12.67 -10.40 20.28
C VAL A 206 -13.36 -11.60 20.93
N LYS A 207 -13.35 -11.69 22.27
CA LYS A 207 -13.98 -12.79 23.00
C LYS A 207 -15.49 -12.84 22.80
N ALA A 208 -16.15 -11.69 22.80
CA ALA A 208 -17.60 -11.60 22.61
C ALA A 208 -18.04 -12.06 21.21
N ASP A 209 -17.28 -11.72 20.17
CA ASP A 209 -17.64 -12.03 18.78
C ASP A 209 -17.25 -13.45 18.37
N THR A 210 -16.09 -13.94 18.84
CA THR A 210 -15.52 -15.23 18.40
C THR A 210 -15.74 -16.37 19.40
N GLY A 211 -16.10 -16.06 20.65
CA GLY A 211 -16.13 -17.02 21.76
C GLY A 211 -14.76 -17.49 22.24
N ARG A 212 -13.66 -16.97 21.67
CA ARG A 212 -12.27 -17.35 21.97
C ARG A 212 -11.52 -16.17 22.58
N ASP A 213 -10.59 -16.46 23.48
CA ASP A 213 -9.67 -15.46 23.98
C ASP A 213 -8.68 -15.05 22.89
N PHE A 214 -8.15 -13.82 22.98
CA PHE A 214 -7.07 -13.37 22.11
C PHE A 214 -5.81 -14.21 22.35
N PRO A 215 -5.13 -14.76 21.32
CA PRO A 215 -3.99 -15.66 21.51
C PRO A 215 -2.78 -14.91 22.08
N GLU A 216 -2.21 -15.47 23.16
CA GLU A 216 -1.06 -14.90 23.85
C GLU A 216 0.27 -15.61 23.50
N ASP A 217 0.23 -16.79 22.89
CA ASP A 217 1.42 -17.49 22.41
C ASP A 217 1.88 -16.91 21.05
N PRO A 218 3.11 -16.33 20.94
CA PRO A 218 3.63 -15.79 19.70
C PRO A 218 3.69 -16.81 18.55
N ASN A 219 3.95 -18.08 18.83
CA ASN A 219 3.97 -19.12 17.80
C ASN A 219 2.54 -19.42 17.27
N GLU A 220 1.53 -19.45 18.15
CA GLU A 220 0.14 -19.56 17.72
C GLU A 220 -0.27 -18.33 16.89
N GLN A 221 0.11 -17.13 17.31
CA GLN A 221 -0.14 -15.90 16.55
C GLN A 221 0.48 -15.97 15.15
N LEU A 222 1.71 -16.46 15.02
CA LEU A 222 2.43 -16.57 13.74
C LEU A 222 1.77 -17.60 12.82
N ASP A 223 1.44 -18.78 13.31
CA ASP A 223 0.76 -19.83 12.54
C ASP A 223 -0.59 -19.34 11.99
N LEU A 224 -1.40 -18.73 12.85
CA LEU A 224 -2.70 -18.17 12.47
C LEU A 224 -2.58 -17.04 11.45
N ALA A 225 -1.60 -16.14 11.62
CA ALA A 225 -1.38 -15.03 10.70
C ALA A 225 -0.90 -15.50 9.31
N ILE A 226 -0.02 -16.50 9.24
CA ILE A 226 0.42 -17.10 7.97
C ILE A 226 -0.79 -17.67 7.21
N LYS A 227 -1.63 -18.45 7.89
CA LYS A 227 -2.84 -19.05 7.31
C LYS A 227 -3.84 -17.99 6.84
N ALA A 228 -4.05 -16.93 7.64
CA ALA A 228 -4.92 -15.80 7.28
C ALA A 228 -4.39 -15.06 6.02
N VAL A 229 -3.08 -14.84 5.92
CA VAL A 229 -2.49 -14.21 4.73
C VAL A 229 -2.65 -15.11 3.51
N PHE A 230 -2.47 -16.42 3.61
CA PHE A 230 -2.77 -17.34 2.51
C PHE A 230 -4.25 -17.25 2.10
N ALA A 231 -5.18 -17.25 3.07
CA ALA A 231 -6.61 -17.16 2.81
C ALA A 231 -7.02 -15.84 2.14
N SER A 232 -6.31 -14.73 2.44
CA SER A 232 -6.60 -13.42 1.87
C SER A 232 -6.50 -13.38 0.32
N TRP A 233 -5.73 -14.30 -0.30
CA TRP A 233 -5.67 -14.47 -1.74
C TRP A 233 -7.04 -14.79 -2.34
N PHE A 234 -7.87 -15.58 -1.66
CA PHE A 234 -9.20 -15.98 -2.12
C PHE A 234 -10.32 -15.05 -1.62
N GLY A 235 -9.99 -14.06 -0.79
CA GLY A 235 -10.94 -13.05 -0.34
C GLY A 235 -11.58 -12.28 -1.50
N LYS A 236 -12.83 -11.85 -1.34
CA LYS A 236 -13.63 -11.18 -2.39
C LYS A 236 -12.88 -10.01 -3.04
N ARG A 237 -12.28 -9.11 -2.24
CA ARG A 237 -11.52 -7.94 -2.73
C ARG A 237 -10.40 -8.35 -3.69
N ALA A 238 -9.58 -9.33 -3.28
CA ALA A 238 -8.47 -9.82 -4.09
C ALA A 238 -8.95 -10.54 -5.36
N ALA A 239 -10.04 -11.31 -5.27
CA ALA A 239 -10.64 -12.02 -6.41
C ALA A 239 -11.21 -11.04 -7.45
N ASP A 240 -11.96 -10.04 -7.02
CA ASP A 240 -12.55 -9.00 -7.89
C ASP A 240 -11.45 -8.17 -8.58
N TYR A 241 -10.41 -7.78 -7.84
CA TYR A 241 -9.26 -7.07 -8.42
C TYR A 241 -8.57 -7.91 -9.50
N ARG A 242 -8.27 -9.19 -9.21
CA ARG A 242 -7.62 -10.07 -10.20
C ARG A 242 -8.47 -10.24 -11.46
N LYS A 243 -9.79 -10.41 -11.31
CA LYS A 243 -10.72 -10.49 -12.44
C LYS A 243 -10.66 -9.23 -13.32
N ASN A 244 -10.67 -8.05 -12.71
CA ASN A 244 -10.60 -6.77 -13.43
C ASN A 244 -9.24 -6.52 -14.11
N GLN A 245 -8.15 -7.03 -13.53
CA GLN A 245 -6.80 -6.85 -14.05
C GLN A 245 -6.31 -8.04 -14.89
N ASN A 246 -7.17 -9.01 -15.19
CA ASN A 246 -6.82 -10.24 -15.91
C ASN A 246 -5.63 -11.01 -15.29
N ILE A 247 -5.54 -11.03 -13.95
CA ILE A 247 -4.51 -11.75 -13.21
C ILE A 247 -4.99 -13.20 -12.96
N PRO A 248 -4.20 -14.23 -13.29
CA PRO A 248 -4.56 -15.63 -13.04
C PRO A 248 -4.82 -15.90 -11.54
N HIS A 249 -5.83 -16.74 -11.26
CA HIS A 249 -6.24 -17.04 -9.88
C HIS A 249 -5.34 -18.07 -9.17
N ASP A 250 -4.58 -18.86 -9.90
CA ASP A 250 -3.75 -19.98 -9.46
C ASP A 250 -2.33 -19.59 -9.04
N LEU A 251 -1.99 -18.29 -9.10
CA LEU A 251 -0.65 -17.82 -8.75
C LEU A 251 -0.32 -17.92 -7.25
N GLY A 252 -1.33 -17.83 -6.39
CA GLY A 252 -1.13 -17.78 -4.94
C GLY A 252 -0.49 -16.50 -4.44
N THR A 253 -0.25 -16.43 -3.14
CA THR A 253 0.50 -15.36 -2.49
C THR A 253 1.63 -15.91 -1.65
N ALA A 254 2.79 -15.26 -1.68
CA ALA A 254 3.83 -15.48 -0.70
C ALA A 254 3.48 -14.78 0.62
N VAL A 255 4.10 -15.23 1.71
CA VAL A 255 4.03 -14.58 3.02
C VAL A 255 5.42 -14.09 3.41
N ASN A 256 5.55 -12.80 3.69
CA ASN A 256 6.80 -12.21 4.13
C ASN A 256 6.73 -11.95 5.64
N VAL A 257 7.60 -12.61 6.40
CA VAL A 257 7.79 -12.39 7.84
C VAL A 257 9.01 -11.50 7.99
N VAL A 258 8.80 -10.27 8.47
CA VAL A 258 9.83 -9.23 8.48
C VAL A 258 9.96 -8.64 9.89
N THR A 259 11.17 -8.47 10.39
CA THR A 259 11.41 -7.77 11.65
C THR A 259 10.70 -6.42 11.66
N MET A 260 9.95 -6.12 12.72
CA MET A 260 9.36 -4.81 12.91
C MET A 260 10.42 -3.75 13.13
N VAL A 261 10.25 -2.64 12.43
CA VAL A 261 10.92 -1.36 12.66
C VAL A 261 9.86 -0.30 12.91
N PHE A 262 10.08 0.58 13.86
CA PHE A 262 9.02 1.42 14.41
C PHE A 262 9.24 2.89 14.08
N GLY A 263 8.35 3.44 13.24
CA GLY A 263 8.28 4.87 12.94
C GLY A 263 7.59 5.71 14.01
N ASN A 264 7.02 5.07 15.06
CA ASN A 264 6.25 5.73 16.12
C ASN A 264 6.92 5.68 17.50
N MET A 265 8.26 5.63 17.54
CA MET A 265 9.02 5.66 18.81
C MET A 265 9.29 7.07 19.35
N GLY A 266 9.00 8.11 18.60
CA GLY A 266 9.25 9.50 18.97
C GLY A 266 9.50 10.38 17.75
N GLU A 267 9.92 11.61 17.99
CA GLU A 267 10.11 12.63 16.96
C GLU A 267 11.33 12.36 16.04
N ASP A 268 12.26 11.50 16.46
CA ASP A 268 13.39 11.01 15.68
C ASP A 268 13.06 9.76 14.84
N SER A 269 11.80 9.38 14.83
CA SER A 269 11.26 8.22 14.13
C SER A 269 10.14 8.66 13.19
N GLY A 270 9.93 7.92 12.12
CA GLY A 270 8.91 8.24 11.12
C GLY A 270 8.75 7.13 10.09
N THR A 271 7.80 7.33 9.21
CA THR A 271 7.56 6.42 8.08
C THR A 271 7.06 7.21 6.88
N GLY A 272 7.24 6.68 5.69
CA GLY A 272 6.82 7.38 4.49
C GLY A 272 6.78 6.51 3.24
N VAL A 273 6.20 7.12 2.22
CA VAL A 273 6.15 6.58 0.85
C VAL A 273 6.66 7.66 -0.09
N ALA A 274 7.56 7.30 -0.98
CA ALA A 274 8.10 8.24 -1.95
C ALA A 274 8.41 7.58 -3.29
N PHE A 275 8.49 8.41 -4.31
CA PHE A 275 8.89 8.04 -5.66
C PHE A 275 10.24 8.68 -5.96
N THR A 276 11.08 8.01 -6.72
CA THR A 276 12.38 8.55 -7.13
C THR A 276 12.27 9.71 -8.13
N ARG A 277 11.11 9.83 -8.80
CA ARG A 277 10.68 10.97 -9.62
C ARG A 277 9.21 11.27 -9.38
N ASP A 278 8.76 12.49 -9.70
CA ASP A 278 7.34 12.83 -9.62
C ASP A 278 6.50 11.93 -10.56
N PRO A 279 5.61 11.09 -10.04
CA PRO A 279 4.80 10.16 -10.83
C PRO A 279 3.72 10.83 -11.68
N ASN A 280 3.47 12.13 -11.48
CA ASN A 280 2.49 12.90 -12.24
C ASN A 280 3.14 13.61 -13.43
N THR A 281 4.34 14.18 -13.24
CA THR A 281 5.02 15.03 -14.21
C THR A 281 6.27 14.38 -14.82
N GLY A 282 6.83 13.36 -14.18
CA GLY A 282 8.11 12.74 -14.56
C GLY A 282 9.35 13.53 -14.13
N GLU A 283 9.18 14.65 -13.42
CA GLU A 283 10.30 15.46 -12.95
C GLU A 283 11.23 14.69 -12.03
N LYS A 284 12.55 14.84 -12.22
CA LYS A 284 13.59 14.11 -11.45
C LYS A 284 13.79 14.73 -10.07
N VAL A 285 12.78 14.62 -9.23
CA VAL A 285 12.78 15.05 -7.83
C VAL A 285 12.15 13.95 -6.97
N LEU A 286 12.65 13.74 -5.77
CA LEU A 286 11.96 12.88 -4.81
C LEU A 286 10.56 13.43 -4.55
N TYR A 287 9.56 12.60 -4.78
CA TYR A 287 8.16 12.96 -4.63
C TYR A 287 7.48 12.01 -3.65
N GLY A 288 6.83 12.52 -2.63
CA GLY A 288 6.14 11.68 -1.65
C GLY A 288 5.86 12.40 -0.37
N GLU A 289 5.50 11.61 0.64
CA GLU A 289 5.03 12.07 1.94
C GLU A 289 5.65 11.23 3.04
N TYR A 290 5.85 11.84 4.21
CA TYR A 290 6.29 11.13 5.41
C TYR A 290 5.58 11.68 6.64
N LEU A 291 5.52 10.88 7.69
CA LEU A 291 4.99 11.28 8.99
C LEU A 291 6.02 10.96 10.07
N THR A 292 6.30 11.90 10.93
CA THR A 292 7.03 11.64 12.18
C THR A 292 6.10 10.99 13.19
N ASN A 293 6.67 10.20 14.07
CA ASN A 293 5.96 9.48 15.13
C ASN A 293 4.70 8.76 14.61
N ALA A 294 4.86 7.92 13.58
CA ALA A 294 3.78 7.24 12.86
C ALA A 294 4.15 5.84 12.41
N GLN A 295 3.15 4.98 12.24
CA GLN A 295 3.28 3.71 11.52
C GLN A 295 2.84 3.86 10.05
N GLY A 296 3.24 2.92 9.18
CA GLY A 296 2.98 2.99 7.73
C GLY A 296 1.50 3.11 7.37
N GLU A 297 0.62 2.49 8.15
CA GLU A 297 -0.83 2.58 7.97
C GLU A 297 -1.37 4.00 8.15
N ASP A 298 -0.77 4.81 9.03
CA ASP A 298 -1.19 6.19 9.28
C ASP A 298 -0.96 7.09 8.04
N VAL A 299 0.09 6.80 7.24
CA VAL A 299 0.38 7.52 5.99
C VAL A 299 -0.61 7.10 4.90
N VAL A 300 -0.82 5.79 4.73
CA VAL A 300 -1.64 5.24 3.64
C VAL A 300 -3.12 5.52 3.86
N ALA A 301 -3.60 5.47 5.10
CA ALA A 301 -4.99 5.77 5.44
C ALA A 301 -5.32 7.27 5.35
N GLY A 302 -4.31 8.16 5.33
CA GLY A 302 -4.53 9.60 5.24
C GLY A 302 -5.19 10.22 6.48
N ILE A 303 -5.08 9.54 7.63
CA ILE A 303 -5.67 9.99 8.91
C ILE A 303 -5.08 11.32 9.36
N ARG A 304 -3.78 11.53 9.08
CA ARG A 304 -3.06 12.79 9.32
C ARG A 304 -2.56 13.36 8.00
N THR A 305 -2.57 14.69 7.85
CA THR A 305 -1.94 15.36 6.71
C THR A 305 -0.42 15.20 6.80
N ALA A 306 0.14 14.41 5.90
CA ALA A 306 1.56 14.14 5.86
C ALA A 306 2.32 15.30 5.17
N PRO A 307 3.44 15.78 5.73
CA PRO A 307 4.35 16.69 5.05
C PRO A 307 4.93 16.06 3.77
N LYS A 308 5.27 16.92 2.81
CA LYS A 308 5.99 16.47 1.61
C LYS A 308 7.37 15.96 1.98
N ILE A 309 7.85 14.94 1.27
CA ILE A 309 9.17 14.31 1.50
C ILE A 309 10.32 15.33 1.50
N ALA A 310 10.22 16.43 0.73
CA ALA A 310 11.22 17.49 0.71
C ALA A 310 11.40 18.19 2.07
N GLN A 311 10.38 18.21 2.94
CA GLN A 311 10.47 18.79 4.29
C GLN A 311 11.44 17.99 5.17
N MET A 312 11.63 16.69 4.91
CA MET A 312 12.59 15.84 5.64
C MET A 312 14.03 16.39 5.52
N GLN A 313 14.35 17.15 4.47
CA GLN A 313 15.66 17.79 4.35
C GLN A 313 15.94 18.77 5.51
N THR A 314 14.90 19.38 6.04
CA THR A 314 15.00 20.30 7.21
C THR A 314 14.90 19.52 8.51
N ASP A 315 13.99 18.56 8.60
CA ASP A 315 13.64 17.88 9.85
C ASP A 315 14.66 16.78 10.20
N MET A 316 15.18 16.04 9.20
CA MET A 316 16.13 14.93 9.36
C MET A 316 17.15 14.93 8.21
N PRO A 317 18.08 15.90 8.13
CA PRO A 317 18.93 16.14 6.95
C PRO A 317 19.83 14.95 6.59
N GLU A 318 20.38 14.24 7.57
CA GLU A 318 21.24 13.07 7.34
C GLU A 318 20.45 11.90 6.75
N VAL A 319 19.26 11.63 7.30
CA VAL A 319 18.36 10.60 6.80
C VAL A 319 17.88 10.93 5.37
N TYR A 320 17.55 12.20 5.11
CA TYR A 320 17.16 12.65 3.78
C TYR A 320 18.28 12.45 2.75
N ALA A 321 19.53 12.80 3.10
CA ALA A 321 20.67 12.60 2.22
C ALA A 321 20.93 11.11 1.94
N GLU A 322 20.80 10.24 2.95
CA GLU A 322 20.89 8.79 2.77
C GLU A 322 19.76 8.28 1.87
N PHE A 323 18.53 8.74 2.11
CA PHE A 323 17.37 8.35 1.30
C PHE A 323 17.50 8.76 -0.17
N GLN A 324 17.99 9.97 -0.46
CA GLN A 324 18.30 10.40 -1.82
C GLN A 324 19.31 9.47 -2.50
N ARG A 325 20.38 9.12 -1.81
CA ARG A 325 21.42 8.21 -2.33
C ARG A 325 20.82 6.83 -2.64
N ILE A 326 20.00 6.29 -1.74
CA ILE A 326 19.32 5.01 -1.93
C ILE A 326 18.36 5.08 -3.13
N GLY A 327 17.57 6.15 -3.26
CA GLY A 327 16.67 6.35 -4.39
C GLY A 327 17.42 6.34 -5.74
N GLN A 328 18.55 7.05 -5.82
CA GLN A 328 19.40 7.05 -7.01
C GLN A 328 19.99 5.67 -7.30
N GLN A 329 20.46 4.95 -6.27
CA GLN A 329 21.00 3.61 -6.41
C GLN A 329 19.93 2.63 -6.93
N LEU A 330 18.71 2.69 -6.41
CA LEU A 330 17.61 1.84 -6.84
C LEU A 330 17.15 2.16 -8.26
N GLU A 331 17.03 3.45 -8.62
CA GLU A 331 16.68 3.86 -9.98
C GLU A 331 17.72 3.38 -11.01
N ALA A 332 19.01 3.48 -10.68
CA ALA A 332 20.09 2.97 -11.52
C ALA A 332 20.08 1.43 -11.61
N HIS A 333 19.85 0.74 -10.50
CA HIS A 333 19.81 -0.72 -10.43
C HIS A 333 18.67 -1.33 -11.25
N TYR A 334 17.44 -0.80 -11.05
CA TYR A 334 16.26 -1.27 -11.79
C TYR A 334 16.10 -0.63 -13.16
N ARG A 335 16.90 0.39 -13.46
CA ARG A 335 16.83 1.20 -14.70
C ARG A 335 15.43 1.75 -14.95
N ASP A 336 14.68 2.01 -13.84
CA ASP A 336 13.32 2.53 -13.87
C ASP A 336 13.01 3.29 -12.57
N VAL A 337 12.03 4.20 -12.64
CA VAL A 337 11.54 4.96 -11.50
C VAL A 337 10.90 4.02 -10.47
N GLN A 338 11.27 4.21 -9.22
CA GLN A 338 10.84 3.37 -8.12
C GLN A 338 9.85 4.07 -7.20
N ASP A 339 8.90 3.31 -6.70
CA ASP A 339 8.00 3.61 -5.60
C ASP A 339 8.58 2.91 -4.35
N LEU A 340 8.83 3.69 -3.30
CA LEU A 340 9.62 3.31 -2.13
C LEU A 340 8.78 3.43 -0.86
N GLU A 341 8.75 2.38 -0.05
CA GLU A 341 8.23 2.42 1.32
C GLU A 341 9.42 2.34 2.29
N PHE A 342 9.46 3.22 3.27
CA PHE A 342 10.54 3.29 4.23
C PHE A 342 10.05 3.61 5.64
N THR A 343 10.86 3.25 6.64
CA THR A 343 10.65 3.62 8.04
C THR A 343 11.97 4.13 8.62
N ILE A 344 11.87 5.14 9.46
CA ILE A 344 12.98 5.69 10.24
C ILE A 344 12.74 5.31 11.70
N GLU A 345 13.63 4.54 12.28
CA GLU A 345 13.60 4.18 13.69
C GLU A 345 14.80 4.83 14.41
N ARG A 346 14.53 5.81 15.28
CA ARG A 346 15.56 6.53 16.02
C ARG A 346 16.71 7.05 15.13
N GLY A 347 16.34 7.76 14.07
CA GLY A 347 17.28 8.34 13.11
C GLY A 347 17.91 7.35 12.13
N ARG A 348 17.60 6.06 12.21
CA ARG A 348 18.10 5.03 11.29
C ARG A 348 17.06 4.70 10.23
N LEU A 349 17.45 4.80 8.96
CA LEU A 349 16.59 4.49 7.81
C LEU A 349 16.54 2.99 7.55
N TYR A 350 15.33 2.50 7.21
CA TYR A 350 15.09 1.13 6.75
C TYR A 350 14.19 1.15 5.50
N MET A 351 14.59 0.41 4.48
CA MET A 351 13.79 0.21 3.27
C MET A 351 12.88 -1.01 3.46
N LEU A 352 11.57 -0.81 3.29
CA LEU A 352 10.57 -1.87 3.49
C LEU A 352 10.09 -2.48 2.19
N GLN A 353 10.04 -1.67 1.12
CA GLN A 353 9.57 -2.11 -0.18
C GLN A 353 10.10 -1.20 -1.28
N THR A 354 10.38 -1.80 -2.44
CA THR A 354 10.59 -1.11 -3.71
C THR A 354 9.75 -1.79 -4.79
N ARG A 355 9.23 -0.99 -5.72
CA ARG A 355 8.49 -1.46 -6.89
C ARG A 355 8.58 -0.44 -8.02
N SER A 356 8.35 -0.88 -9.26
CA SER A 356 8.20 0.05 -10.39
C SER A 356 7.05 1.01 -10.11
N ALA A 357 7.33 2.31 -10.24
CA ALA A 357 6.38 3.36 -9.91
C ALA A 357 5.18 3.38 -10.86
N LYS A 358 3.98 3.35 -10.30
CA LYS A 358 2.76 3.68 -11.05
C LYS A 358 2.76 5.17 -11.34
N ARG A 359 2.61 5.54 -12.61
CA ARG A 359 2.77 6.90 -13.11
C ARG A 359 1.74 7.24 -14.17
N THR A 360 1.54 8.51 -14.40
CA THR A 360 0.66 9.01 -15.46
C THR A 360 1.29 8.79 -16.84
N ALA A 361 0.47 8.86 -17.89
CA ALA A 361 0.97 8.79 -19.27
C ALA A 361 2.01 9.88 -19.57
N ALA A 362 1.77 11.10 -19.11
CA ALA A 362 2.71 12.22 -19.28
C ALA A 362 4.06 11.94 -18.59
N ALA A 363 4.01 11.47 -17.33
CA ALA A 363 5.22 11.09 -16.62
C ALA A 363 5.93 9.90 -17.29
N ALA A 364 5.20 8.89 -17.78
CA ALA A 364 5.79 7.73 -18.45
C ALA A 364 6.59 8.13 -19.68
N VAL A 365 6.04 9.00 -20.53
CA VAL A 365 6.71 9.47 -21.75
C VAL A 365 7.90 10.35 -21.41
N ARG A 366 7.75 11.31 -20.49
CA ARG A 366 8.85 12.18 -20.06
C ARG A 366 10.00 11.38 -19.44
N ILE A 367 9.71 10.47 -18.51
CA ILE A 367 10.71 9.61 -17.87
C ILE A 367 11.47 8.78 -18.91
N ALA A 368 10.75 8.19 -19.88
CA ALA A 368 11.38 7.41 -20.94
C ALA A 368 12.33 8.29 -21.77
N ALA A 369 11.92 9.53 -22.14
CA ALA A 369 12.75 10.46 -22.85
C ALA A 369 13.99 10.90 -22.05
N ASP A 370 13.80 11.28 -20.79
CA ASP A 370 14.88 11.72 -19.89
C ASP A 370 15.89 10.60 -19.62
N MET A 371 15.45 9.35 -19.40
CA MET A 371 16.34 8.20 -19.18
C MET A 371 17.18 7.83 -20.40
N VAL A 372 16.69 8.08 -21.61
CA VAL A 372 17.52 7.96 -22.83
C VAL A 372 18.58 9.05 -22.86
N ASP A 373 18.22 10.30 -22.58
CA ASP A 373 19.16 11.42 -22.55
C ASP A 373 20.23 11.23 -21.45
N GLU A 374 19.87 10.62 -20.33
CA GLU A 374 20.76 10.25 -19.23
C GLU A 374 21.63 9.01 -19.55
N GLY A 375 21.37 8.31 -20.65
CA GLY A 375 22.09 7.08 -21.03
C GLY A 375 21.73 5.85 -20.16
N THR A 376 20.65 5.91 -19.41
CA THR A 376 20.19 4.82 -18.54
C THR A 376 19.54 3.69 -19.32
N ILE A 377 18.78 4.04 -20.37
CA ILE A 377 18.08 3.08 -21.24
C ILE A 377 18.33 3.41 -22.72
N SER A 378 18.11 2.44 -23.60
CA SER A 378 18.16 2.68 -25.05
C SER A 378 16.85 3.30 -25.57
N LYS A 379 16.86 3.80 -26.81
CA LYS A 379 15.66 4.32 -27.48
C LYS A 379 14.62 3.23 -27.67
N GLU A 380 15.05 2.03 -28.03
CA GLU A 380 14.18 0.86 -28.20
C GLU A 380 13.51 0.46 -26.88
N GLU A 381 14.27 0.49 -25.78
CA GLU A 381 13.72 0.26 -24.44
C GLU A 381 12.70 1.34 -24.04
N ALA A 382 12.96 2.59 -24.37
CA ALA A 382 12.05 3.70 -24.12
C ALA A 382 10.71 3.52 -24.85
N ILE A 383 10.77 3.18 -26.16
CA ILE A 383 9.57 2.90 -26.96
C ILE A 383 8.78 1.71 -26.37
N ALA A 384 9.48 0.62 -26.00
CA ALA A 384 8.85 -0.58 -25.43
C ALA A 384 8.14 -0.31 -24.09
N ARG A 385 8.48 0.78 -23.37
CA ARG A 385 7.84 1.19 -22.12
C ARG A 385 6.60 2.05 -22.30
N ILE A 386 6.38 2.58 -23.51
CA ILE A 386 5.20 3.39 -23.81
C ILE A 386 4.10 2.49 -24.37
N GLU A 387 3.09 2.27 -23.54
CA GLU A 387 1.92 1.52 -23.95
C GLU A 387 1.01 2.35 -24.87
N PRO A 388 0.29 1.76 -25.83
CA PRO A 388 -0.70 2.48 -26.66
C PRO A 388 -1.70 3.28 -25.81
N ALA A 389 -2.10 2.75 -24.66
CA ALA A 389 -2.99 3.44 -23.73
C ALA A 389 -2.43 4.77 -23.20
N HIS A 390 -1.10 4.91 -23.09
CA HIS A 390 -0.47 6.17 -22.70
C HIS A 390 -0.67 7.26 -23.79
N VAL A 391 -0.55 6.87 -25.07
CA VAL A 391 -0.79 7.79 -26.18
C VAL A 391 -2.25 8.26 -26.18
N ASP A 392 -3.19 7.32 -26.05
CA ASP A 392 -4.62 7.63 -25.98
C ASP A 392 -4.95 8.56 -24.80
N GLN A 393 -4.27 8.38 -23.65
CA GLN A 393 -4.47 9.24 -22.48
C GLN A 393 -3.96 10.67 -22.70
N LEU A 394 -2.80 10.82 -23.39
CA LEU A 394 -2.21 12.13 -23.68
C LEU A 394 -2.99 12.93 -24.71
N LEU A 395 -3.73 12.26 -25.55
CA LEU A 395 -4.58 12.86 -26.58
C LEU A 395 -6.04 13.03 -26.13
N ARG A 396 -6.34 12.81 -24.84
CA ARG A 396 -7.68 13.05 -24.28
C ARG A 396 -7.97 14.54 -24.15
N ASP A 397 -9.27 14.81 -24.11
CA ASP A 397 -9.81 16.15 -23.95
C ASP A 397 -9.32 16.84 -22.66
N THR A 398 -9.12 18.14 -22.75
CA THR A 398 -8.92 19.07 -21.63
C THR A 398 -10.09 20.04 -21.57
N PHE A 399 -10.27 20.80 -20.49
CA PHE A 399 -11.31 21.83 -20.44
C PHE A 399 -10.99 23.01 -21.36
N ASP A 400 -12.04 23.55 -22.00
CA ASP A 400 -11.91 24.80 -22.76
C ASP A 400 -11.46 25.93 -21.84
N PRO A 401 -10.29 26.58 -22.09
CA PRO A 401 -9.78 27.67 -21.27
C PRO A 401 -10.74 28.86 -21.15
N ASN A 402 -11.62 29.09 -22.12
CA ASN A 402 -12.60 30.17 -22.04
C ASN A 402 -13.76 29.80 -21.11
N ALA A 403 -14.21 28.55 -21.12
CA ALA A 403 -15.23 28.07 -20.20
C ALA A 403 -14.75 28.07 -18.74
N LEU A 404 -13.47 27.85 -18.50
CA LEU A 404 -12.89 27.90 -17.15
C LEU A 404 -12.89 29.29 -16.52
N LYS A 405 -12.88 30.38 -17.33
CA LYS A 405 -12.88 31.77 -16.82
C LYS A 405 -14.15 32.09 -16.01
N ASP A 406 -15.30 31.58 -16.45
CA ASP A 406 -16.60 31.83 -15.84
C ASP A 406 -17.07 30.66 -14.96
N ALA A 407 -16.27 29.60 -14.84
CA ALA A 407 -16.63 28.40 -14.11
C ALA A 407 -16.69 28.63 -12.60
N LYS A 408 -17.72 28.11 -11.96
CA LYS A 408 -17.90 28.16 -10.49
C LYS A 408 -17.06 27.05 -9.86
N ARG A 409 -15.86 27.39 -9.39
CA ARG A 409 -15.01 26.44 -8.68
C ARG A 409 -15.58 26.17 -7.29
N ILE A 410 -15.87 24.89 -7.01
CA ILE A 410 -16.35 24.41 -5.73
C ILE A 410 -15.19 24.33 -4.74
N VAL A 411 -14.18 23.52 -5.07
CA VAL A 411 -13.06 23.20 -4.17
C VAL A 411 -11.78 22.97 -4.96
N LYS A 412 -10.65 23.14 -4.31
CA LYS A 412 -9.33 22.74 -4.80
C LYS A 412 -8.73 21.68 -3.88
N GLY A 413 -8.23 20.60 -4.46
CA GLY A 413 -7.48 19.56 -3.78
C GLY A 413 -6.12 19.32 -4.43
N LEU A 414 -5.53 18.17 -4.14
CA LEU A 414 -4.30 17.72 -4.77
C LEU A 414 -4.61 17.15 -6.17
N ASN A 415 -3.85 17.57 -7.17
CA ASN A 415 -3.87 17.03 -8.52
C ASN A 415 -3.26 15.62 -8.56
N ALA A 416 -4.04 14.62 -8.16
CA ALA A 416 -3.57 13.27 -7.93
C ALA A 416 -3.42 12.43 -9.21
N SER A 417 -4.26 12.68 -10.23
CA SER A 417 -4.16 12.08 -11.56
C SER A 417 -4.76 13.05 -12.59
N PRO A 418 -4.00 13.45 -13.64
CA PRO A 418 -4.42 14.50 -14.56
C PRO A 418 -5.55 14.07 -15.51
N GLY A 419 -6.19 15.09 -16.11
CA GLY A 419 -7.23 14.98 -17.12
C GLY A 419 -8.51 15.71 -16.72
N ALA A 420 -9.39 15.93 -17.70
CA ALA A 420 -10.71 16.51 -17.52
C ALA A 420 -11.77 15.41 -17.45
N ALA A 421 -12.63 15.48 -16.45
CA ALA A 421 -13.76 14.56 -16.29
C ALA A 421 -15.04 15.35 -16.02
N VAL A 422 -16.12 14.99 -16.73
CA VAL A 422 -17.45 15.59 -16.57
C VAL A 422 -18.45 14.47 -16.29
N GLY A 423 -19.26 14.64 -15.25
CA GLY A 423 -20.25 13.64 -14.88
C GLY A 423 -21.18 14.11 -13.76
N ARG A 424 -22.16 13.28 -13.47
CA ARG A 424 -23.06 13.48 -12.33
C ARG A 424 -22.39 13.01 -11.06
N ALA A 425 -22.49 13.77 -9.99
CA ALA A 425 -21.93 13.40 -8.69
C ALA A 425 -22.65 12.16 -8.14
N VAL A 426 -21.89 11.15 -7.69
CA VAL A 426 -22.39 9.98 -6.97
C VAL A 426 -21.54 9.74 -5.74
N PHE A 427 -22.15 9.28 -4.64
CA PHE A 427 -21.51 9.24 -3.33
C PHE A 427 -21.15 7.82 -2.85
N ASP A 428 -21.46 6.80 -3.63
CA ASP A 428 -21.08 5.42 -3.36
C ASP A 428 -20.73 4.66 -4.65
N ALA A 429 -19.94 3.60 -4.50
CA ALA A 429 -19.39 2.83 -5.60
C ALA A 429 -20.46 2.00 -6.35
N ASP A 430 -21.43 1.45 -5.63
CA ASP A 430 -22.52 0.66 -6.23
C ASP A 430 -23.44 1.54 -7.06
N THR A 431 -23.82 2.73 -6.55
CA THR A 431 -24.58 3.75 -7.31
C THR A 431 -23.82 4.18 -8.56
N ALA A 432 -22.48 4.32 -8.50
CA ALA A 432 -21.68 4.65 -9.68
C ALA A 432 -21.84 3.59 -10.78
N VAL A 433 -21.76 2.31 -10.44
CA VAL A 433 -21.96 1.21 -11.40
C VAL A 433 -23.39 1.23 -11.94
N GLU A 434 -24.39 1.31 -11.08
CA GLU A 434 -25.82 1.34 -11.49
C GLU A 434 -26.12 2.46 -12.49
N TRP A 435 -25.58 3.66 -12.27
CA TRP A 435 -25.82 4.80 -13.15
C TRP A 435 -25.07 4.67 -14.49
N VAL A 436 -23.84 4.16 -14.45
CA VAL A 436 -23.07 3.88 -15.69
C VAL A 436 -23.76 2.81 -16.52
N ASP A 437 -24.30 1.77 -15.92
CA ASP A 437 -25.09 0.74 -16.62
C ASP A 437 -26.36 1.30 -17.28
N LYS A 438 -26.90 2.41 -16.76
CA LYS A 438 -27.99 3.18 -17.36
C LYS A 438 -27.52 4.18 -18.43
N GLY A 439 -26.23 4.26 -18.71
CA GLY A 439 -25.63 5.15 -19.71
C GLY A 439 -25.26 6.55 -19.19
N GLU A 440 -25.34 6.80 -17.88
CA GLU A 440 -24.93 8.07 -17.28
C GLU A 440 -23.41 8.15 -17.13
N LYS A 441 -22.87 9.37 -17.22
CA LYS A 441 -21.48 9.67 -16.86
C LYS A 441 -21.45 10.14 -15.41
N VAL A 442 -20.58 9.55 -14.58
CA VAL A 442 -20.54 9.85 -13.15
C VAL A 442 -19.15 10.26 -12.67
N ILE A 443 -19.12 11.10 -11.65
CA ILE A 443 -17.92 11.44 -10.84
C ILE A 443 -18.16 10.85 -9.45
N LEU A 444 -17.24 9.99 -8.99
CA LEU A 444 -17.31 9.38 -7.68
C LEU A 444 -16.76 10.36 -6.63
N VAL A 445 -17.60 10.68 -5.64
CA VAL A 445 -17.32 11.64 -4.56
C VAL A 445 -17.25 10.88 -3.23
N ARG A 446 -16.08 10.85 -2.59
CA ARG A 446 -15.89 10.10 -1.35
C ARG A 446 -15.17 10.95 -0.29
N ILE A 447 -15.35 10.66 0.99
CA ILE A 447 -14.47 11.20 2.05
C ILE A 447 -13.05 10.67 1.81
N GLU A 448 -12.92 9.36 1.64
CA GLU A 448 -11.73 8.65 1.21
C GLU A 448 -12.16 7.39 0.45
N THR A 449 -11.33 6.82 -0.39
CA THR A 449 -11.62 5.55 -1.04
C THR A 449 -10.91 4.41 -0.34
N SER A 450 -11.58 3.28 -0.31
CA SER A 450 -11.05 1.98 0.12
C SER A 450 -10.96 1.01 -1.05
N PRO A 451 -10.29 -0.13 -0.89
CA PRO A 451 -10.30 -1.19 -1.88
C PRO A 451 -11.69 -1.68 -2.29
N ASP A 452 -12.68 -1.55 -1.40
CA ASP A 452 -14.07 -1.91 -1.69
C ASP A 452 -14.75 -0.95 -2.69
N ASP A 453 -14.23 0.26 -2.87
CA ASP A 453 -14.73 1.24 -3.83
C ASP A 453 -14.19 1.03 -5.27
N PHE A 454 -13.27 0.08 -5.48
CA PHE A 454 -12.56 -0.10 -6.76
C PHE A 454 -13.48 -0.22 -7.98
N HIS A 455 -14.57 -0.99 -7.87
CA HIS A 455 -15.53 -1.20 -8.96
C HIS A 455 -16.21 0.11 -9.38
N GLY A 456 -16.57 0.98 -8.44
CA GLY A 456 -17.11 2.32 -8.72
C GLY A 456 -16.06 3.27 -9.30
N MET A 457 -14.82 3.23 -8.80
CA MET A 457 -13.71 4.01 -9.34
C MET A 457 -13.43 3.67 -10.81
N ALA A 458 -13.45 2.38 -11.15
CA ALA A 458 -13.14 1.88 -12.49
C ALA A 458 -14.14 2.37 -13.55
N VAL A 459 -15.42 2.45 -13.22
CA VAL A 459 -16.48 2.87 -14.16
C VAL A 459 -16.67 4.40 -14.21
N SER A 460 -16.28 5.12 -13.15
CA SER A 460 -16.44 6.58 -13.08
C SER A 460 -15.58 7.32 -14.11
N GLN A 461 -16.02 8.52 -14.52
CA GLN A 461 -15.23 9.41 -15.38
C GLN A 461 -14.06 10.04 -14.61
N GLY A 462 -14.24 10.29 -13.32
CA GLY A 462 -13.24 10.85 -12.41
C GLY A 462 -13.58 10.60 -10.95
N ILE A 463 -12.62 10.84 -10.08
CA ILE A 463 -12.71 10.57 -8.63
C ILE A 463 -12.30 11.82 -7.86
N ILE A 464 -13.08 12.19 -6.84
CA ILE A 464 -12.67 13.21 -5.86
C ILE A 464 -12.79 12.68 -4.45
N THR A 465 -11.78 12.99 -3.60
CA THR A 465 -11.83 12.66 -2.18
C THR A 465 -11.56 13.88 -1.31
N ALA A 466 -12.29 13.95 -0.18
CA ALA A 466 -12.08 14.99 0.83
C ALA A 466 -10.75 14.79 1.59
N ARG A 467 -10.34 13.54 1.80
CA ARG A 467 -9.11 13.14 2.48
C ARG A 467 -8.17 12.38 1.54
N GLY A 468 -6.91 12.28 1.94
CA GLY A 468 -5.87 11.52 1.25
C GLY A 468 -4.86 12.40 0.55
N GLY A 469 -3.61 11.93 0.51
CA GLY A 469 -2.47 12.59 -0.13
C GLY A 469 -2.12 11.99 -1.49
N ALA A 470 -0.93 12.32 -1.97
CA ALA A 470 -0.39 11.85 -3.25
C ALA A 470 -0.21 10.32 -3.34
N THR A 471 -0.09 9.68 -2.18
CA THR A 471 0.14 8.23 -2.03
C THR A 471 -1.10 7.48 -1.52
N SER A 472 -2.23 8.19 -1.35
CA SER A 472 -3.49 7.57 -0.92
C SER A 472 -4.01 6.55 -1.93
N HIS A 473 -4.89 5.66 -1.47
CA HIS A 473 -5.54 4.65 -2.32
C HIS A 473 -6.20 5.28 -3.56
N ALA A 474 -6.95 6.39 -3.38
CA ALA A 474 -7.58 7.10 -4.50
C ALA A 474 -6.54 7.55 -5.55
N ALA A 475 -5.45 8.17 -5.12
CA ALA A 475 -4.42 8.70 -6.00
C ALA A 475 -3.67 7.59 -6.77
N VAL A 476 -3.28 6.52 -6.06
CA VAL A 476 -2.53 5.40 -6.66
C VAL A 476 -3.38 4.63 -7.66
N VAL A 477 -4.61 4.29 -7.27
CA VAL A 477 -5.53 3.53 -8.14
C VAL A 477 -5.95 4.37 -9.35
N ALA A 478 -6.28 5.65 -9.17
CA ALA A 478 -6.67 6.52 -10.28
C ALA A 478 -5.58 6.62 -11.35
N ARG A 479 -4.29 6.79 -10.94
CA ARG A 479 -3.16 6.76 -11.87
C ARG A 479 -3.04 5.41 -12.59
N GLN A 480 -3.22 4.31 -11.87
CA GLN A 480 -3.13 2.97 -12.45
C GLN A 480 -4.20 2.72 -13.52
N ILE A 481 -5.44 3.17 -13.29
CA ILE A 481 -6.55 2.98 -14.23
C ILE A 481 -6.73 4.16 -15.20
N GLY A 482 -5.84 5.17 -15.15
CA GLY A 482 -5.85 6.33 -16.05
C GLY A 482 -7.07 7.23 -15.88
N LYS A 483 -7.65 7.36 -14.69
CA LYS A 483 -8.81 8.22 -14.41
C LYS A 483 -8.37 9.54 -13.78
N PRO A 484 -8.94 10.69 -14.19
CA PRO A 484 -8.73 11.94 -13.50
C PRO A 484 -9.08 11.84 -12.01
N CYS A 485 -8.22 12.39 -11.15
CA CYS A 485 -8.43 12.33 -9.71
C CYS A 485 -7.97 13.60 -9.01
N VAL A 486 -8.82 14.08 -8.12
CA VAL A 486 -8.50 15.13 -7.14
C VAL A 486 -8.60 14.53 -5.75
N ALA A 487 -7.51 14.54 -4.97
CA ALA A 487 -7.46 13.97 -3.63
C ALA A 487 -7.27 15.05 -2.57
N GLY A 488 -7.63 14.75 -1.32
CA GLY A 488 -7.34 15.64 -0.20
C GLY A 488 -7.99 17.02 -0.28
N SER A 489 -9.22 17.09 -0.80
CA SER A 489 -10.02 18.31 -0.85
C SER A 489 -10.60 18.63 0.52
N ALA A 490 -9.76 19.02 1.50
CA ALA A 490 -10.12 19.13 2.91
C ALA A 490 -11.26 20.11 3.22
N ASP A 491 -11.49 21.10 2.34
CA ASP A 491 -12.61 22.05 2.47
C ASP A 491 -13.97 21.42 2.03
N LEU A 492 -13.98 20.20 1.45
CA LEU A 492 -15.18 19.50 0.99
C LEU A 492 -15.76 18.66 2.13
N VAL A 493 -16.89 19.06 2.63
CA VAL A 493 -17.66 18.34 3.65
C VAL A 493 -18.71 17.47 2.93
N ILE A 494 -18.63 16.16 3.13
CA ILE A 494 -19.50 15.17 2.47
C ILE A 494 -20.42 14.57 3.51
N ASP A 495 -21.72 14.56 3.21
CA ASP A 495 -22.76 13.89 3.99
C ASP A 495 -23.38 12.76 3.16
N TYR A 496 -23.08 11.53 3.53
CA TYR A 496 -23.60 10.35 2.86
C TYR A 496 -25.10 10.13 3.12
N ALA A 497 -25.61 10.59 4.26
CA ALA A 497 -27.03 10.39 4.60
C ALA A 497 -27.94 11.24 3.71
N SER A 498 -27.55 12.47 3.42
CA SER A 498 -28.24 13.36 2.50
C SER A 498 -27.75 13.25 1.06
N LYS A 499 -26.70 12.44 0.82
CA LYS A 499 -26.03 12.30 -0.49
C LYS A 499 -25.68 13.68 -1.08
N SER A 500 -24.96 14.47 -0.31
CA SER A 500 -24.58 15.84 -0.65
C SER A 500 -23.16 16.16 -0.24
N ALA A 501 -22.61 17.18 -0.86
CA ALA A 501 -21.33 17.75 -0.46
C ALA A 501 -21.37 19.27 -0.53
N ALA A 502 -20.69 19.92 0.39
CA ALA A 502 -20.56 21.38 0.45
C ALA A 502 -19.11 21.79 0.70
N CYS A 503 -18.67 22.85 0.05
CA CYS A 503 -17.38 23.43 0.34
C CYS A 503 -17.50 24.57 1.35
N ALA A 504 -16.88 24.38 2.52
CA ALA A 504 -16.93 25.38 3.62
C ALA A 504 -16.36 26.76 3.21
N ARG A 505 -15.38 26.78 2.28
CA ARG A 505 -14.71 28.02 1.85
C ARG A 505 -15.50 28.81 0.82
N THR A 506 -16.09 28.14 -0.17
CA THR A 506 -16.81 28.80 -1.27
C THR A 506 -18.31 28.93 -1.02
N GLY A 507 -18.85 28.18 -0.07
CA GLY A 507 -20.30 28.11 0.20
C GLY A 507 -21.11 27.45 -0.90
N ILE A 508 -20.44 26.74 -1.83
CA ILE A 508 -21.11 26.03 -2.93
C ILE A 508 -21.38 24.61 -2.47
N ASP A 509 -22.62 24.17 -2.63
CA ASP A 509 -23.08 22.81 -2.37
C ASP A 509 -23.57 22.13 -3.66
N PHE A 510 -23.59 20.80 -3.64
CA PHE A 510 -24.16 19.96 -4.69
C PHE A 510 -24.65 18.64 -4.10
N THR A 511 -25.57 17.99 -4.81
CA THR A 511 -26.24 16.76 -4.40
C THR A 511 -26.00 15.64 -5.42
N GLU A 512 -26.40 14.41 -5.07
CA GLU A 512 -26.36 13.29 -6.01
C GLU A 512 -27.16 13.61 -7.27
N GLY A 513 -26.53 13.43 -8.42
CA GLY A 513 -27.11 13.72 -9.73
C GLY A 513 -26.78 15.10 -10.30
N ASP A 514 -26.22 16.01 -9.51
CA ASP A 514 -25.75 17.29 -10.04
C ASP A 514 -24.55 17.10 -10.96
N TRP A 515 -24.49 17.90 -12.04
CA TRP A 515 -23.35 17.91 -12.93
C TRP A 515 -22.16 18.61 -12.27
N VAL A 516 -21.02 17.93 -12.31
CA VAL A 516 -19.75 18.48 -11.85
C VAL A 516 -18.65 18.21 -12.88
N SER A 517 -17.65 19.08 -12.90
CA SER A 517 -16.49 18.99 -13.78
C SER A 517 -15.22 18.96 -12.93
N LEU A 518 -14.43 17.91 -13.08
CA LEU A 518 -13.22 17.65 -12.30
C LEU A 518 -12.00 17.81 -13.19
N ASP A 519 -11.12 18.73 -12.82
CA ASP A 519 -9.81 18.91 -13.44
C ASP A 519 -8.71 18.28 -12.58
N GLY A 520 -8.35 17.06 -12.91
CA GLY A 520 -7.27 16.35 -12.23
C GLY A 520 -5.87 16.92 -12.51
N THR A 521 -5.72 17.80 -13.51
CA THR A 521 -4.45 18.46 -13.83
C THR A 521 -4.19 19.64 -12.89
N THR A 522 -5.22 20.43 -12.60
CA THR A 522 -5.11 21.60 -11.71
C THR A 522 -5.50 21.29 -10.26
N GLY A 523 -6.24 20.22 -10.03
CA GLY A 523 -6.80 19.83 -8.73
C GLY A 523 -8.11 20.54 -8.41
N ASP A 524 -8.83 21.05 -9.39
CA ASP A 524 -10.05 21.84 -9.20
C ASP A 524 -11.32 21.02 -9.50
N LEU A 525 -12.38 21.26 -8.72
CA LEU A 525 -13.73 20.79 -8.99
C LEU A 525 -14.64 21.99 -9.26
N TYR A 526 -15.41 21.91 -10.32
CA TYR A 526 -16.34 22.96 -10.75
C TYR A 526 -17.79 22.45 -10.74
N LEU A 527 -18.73 23.36 -10.44
CA LEU A 527 -20.17 23.09 -10.56
C LEU A 527 -20.59 23.19 -12.04
N GLY A 528 -21.39 22.21 -12.49
CA GLY A 528 -21.91 22.15 -13.85
C GLY A 528 -21.03 21.33 -14.81
N ALA A 529 -21.56 21.10 -16.02
CA ALA A 529 -20.87 20.41 -17.09
C ALA A 529 -20.12 21.41 -17.96
N LEU A 530 -18.80 21.46 -17.84
CA LEU A 530 -17.95 22.33 -18.65
C LEU A 530 -17.58 21.66 -19.98
N PRO A 531 -17.50 22.43 -21.09
CA PRO A 531 -17.06 21.91 -22.37
C PRO A 531 -15.57 21.53 -22.32
N THR A 532 -15.22 20.51 -23.07
CA THR A 532 -13.85 20.05 -23.26
C THR A 532 -13.35 20.31 -24.68
N VAL A 533 -12.03 20.41 -24.85
CA VAL A 533 -11.34 20.51 -26.14
C VAL A 533 -10.34 19.37 -26.27
N SER A 534 -10.22 18.81 -27.46
CA SER A 534 -9.29 17.70 -27.69
C SER A 534 -7.83 18.17 -27.66
N ALA A 535 -6.99 17.41 -26.94
CA ALA A 535 -5.57 17.63 -26.92
C ALA A 535 -4.96 17.36 -28.31
N ARG A 536 -3.96 18.18 -28.72
CA ARG A 536 -3.29 18.02 -30.00
C ARG A 536 -1.91 17.40 -29.81
N PHE A 537 -1.52 16.57 -30.78
CA PHE A 537 -0.21 15.92 -30.78
C PHE A 537 0.94 16.93 -30.79
N GLU A 538 0.75 18.07 -31.48
CA GLU A 538 1.73 19.18 -31.59
C GLU A 538 2.05 19.81 -30.23
N ASP A 539 1.16 19.65 -29.25
CA ASP A 539 1.32 20.21 -27.91
C ASP A 539 2.03 19.23 -26.95
N GLN A 540 2.52 18.07 -27.46
CA GLN A 540 3.15 16.99 -26.68
C GLN A 540 4.60 16.72 -27.12
N PRO A 541 5.58 17.59 -26.78
CA PRO A 541 6.95 17.52 -27.32
C PRO A 541 7.70 16.23 -26.91
N GLU A 542 7.51 15.73 -25.69
CA GLU A 542 8.13 14.47 -25.23
C GLU A 542 7.57 13.27 -25.98
N LEU A 543 6.26 13.26 -26.26
CA LEU A 543 5.63 12.19 -27.05
C LEU A 543 6.15 12.22 -28.49
N GLN A 544 6.26 13.40 -29.10
CA GLN A 544 6.85 13.55 -30.45
C GLN A 544 8.29 13.03 -30.49
N LYS A 545 9.08 13.35 -29.46
CA LYS A 545 10.48 12.90 -29.35
C LYS A 545 10.57 11.38 -29.30
N VAL A 546 9.76 10.72 -28.43
CA VAL A 546 9.78 9.26 -28.29
C VAL A 546 9.26 8.56 -29.53
N LEU A 547 8.15 9.03 -30.12
CA LEU A 547 7.62 8.45 -31.35
C LEU A 547 8.56 8.65 -32.55
N GLY A 548 9.30 9.77 -32.60
CA GLY A 548 10.32 10.00 -33.63
C GLY A 548 11.51 9.04 -33.54
N TRP A 549 11.65 8.25 -32.49
CA TRP A 549 12.64 7.17 -32.43
C TRP A 549 12.13 5.84 -33.01
N ALA A 550 10.80 5.73 -33.21
CA ALA A 550 10.18 4.53 -33.79
C ALA A 550 10.27 4.51 -35.33
N ASP A 551 10.44 5.66 -35.95
CA ASP A 551 10.65 5.82 -37.40
C ASP A 551 12.14 5.59 -37.76
#